data_ac3d09808d9784df1ff32feb8b26742b
#
_entry.id   ac3d09808d9784df1ff32feb8b26742b
#
_cell.length_a   1.000
_cell.length_b   1.000
_cell.length_c   1.000
_cell.angle_alpha   90.00
_cell.angle_beta   90.00
_cell.angle_gamma   90.00
#
_symmetry.space_group_name_H-M   'P 1'
#
loop_
_entity.id
_entity.type
_entity.pdbx_description
1 polymer ?
#
loop_
_entity_poly.entity_id
_entity_poly.type
_entity_poly.pdbx_seq_one_letter_code
_entity_poly.pdbx_strand_id
1 'polypeptide(L)'
;IRSDKREGDGATPRASLPLRRVFFRRDRLARPRTSRPVRAIGPEDAWCDDATDRRYNRLIRRPPGPAEERLMRTDHLYDVIVELGWNDAPVRRLKGSAIFWHGARDGFTPTAGCVAIRIADFAKILPRLARHAVMVVR
;
A
#
# COMPACT_ATOMS: atom_id res chain seq x y z
N ILE A 1 -2.28 -8.31 13.93
CA ILE A 1 -3.17 -7.14 13.98
C ILE A 1 -3.00 -6.46 15.33
N ARG A 2 -2.91 -5.11 15.35
CA ARG A 2 -2.75 -4.32 16.59
C ARG A 2 -3.60 -3.07 16.59
N SER A 3 -4.15 -2.71 17.75
CA SER A 3 -4.87 -1.44 17.94
C SER A 3 -3.93 -0.27 18.20
N ASP A 4 -2.76 -0.52 18.79
CA ASP A 4 -1.70 0.45 19.06
C ASP A 4 -0.54 0.36 18.05
N LYS A 5 -0.87 0.34 16.76
CA LYS A 5 0.09 0.23 15.65
C LYS A 5 1.24 1.23 15.79
N ARG A 6 2.48 0.74 15.60
CA ARG A 6 3.72 1.52 15.60
C ARG A 6 4.56 1.24 14.37
N GLU A 7 5.46 2.17 14.03
CA GLU A 7 6.42 1.94 12.96
C GLU A 7 7.32 0.74 13.27
N GLY A 8 7.55 -0.11 12.25
CA GLY A 8 8.43 -1.27 12.37
C GLY A 8 7.90 -2.45 13.19
N ASP A 9 6.65 -2.42 13.69
CA ASP A 9 6.10 -3.50 14.54
C ASP A 9 5.61 -4.73 13.76
N GLY A 10 5.68 -4.71 12.43
CA GLY A 10 5.25 -5.81 11.55
C GLY A 10 3.75 -6.11 11.58
N ALA A 11 2.94 -5.30 12.24
CA ALA A 11 1.52 -5.57 12.45
C ALA A 11 0.62 -4.77 11.51
N THR A 12 -0.51 -5.34 11.12
CA THR A 12 -1.60 -4.62 10.45
C THR A 12 -2.41 -3.85 11.49
N PRO A 13 -2.75 -2.57 11.25
CA PRO A 13 -3.58 -1.81 12.16
C PRO A 13 -5.01 -2.36 12.22
N ARG A 14 -5.56 -2.50 13.42
CA ARG A 14 -6.98 -2.80 13.64
C ARG A 14 -7.78 -1.53 13.44
N ALA A 15 -8.40 -1.37 12.28
CA ALA A 15 -9.11 -0.15 11.90
C ALA A 15 -10.01 -0.36 10.68
N SER A 16 -10.86 0.64 10.42
CA SER A 16 -11.51 0.82 9.12
C SER A 16 -10.61 1.70 8.25
N LEU A 17 -10.02 1.13 7.22
CA LEU A 17 -9.01 1.75 6.37
C LEU A 17 -9.66 2.20 5.05
N PRO A 18 -9.83 3.50 4.80
CA PRO A 18 -10.32 3.98 3.50
C PRO A 18 -9.38 3.55 2.37
N LEU A 19 -9.95 3.10 1.26
CA LEU A 19 -9.16 2.83 0.05
C LEU A 19 -8.87 4.15 -0.65
N ARG A 20 -7.60 4.49 -0.85
CA ARG A 20 -7.18 5.78 -1.44
C ARG A 20 -6.96 5.65 -2.94
N ARG A 21 -5.73 5.42 -3.36
CA ARG A 21 -5.29 5.31 -4.76
C ARG A 21 -4.93 3.86 -5.09
N VAL A 22 -5.06 3.53 -6.37
CA VAL A 22 -4.54 2.27 -6.91
C VAL A 22 -3.31 2.59 -7.73
N PHE A 23 -2.20 1.93 -7.43
CA PHE A 23 -0.98 1.97 -8.23
C PHE A 23 -0.82 0.65 -8.98
N PHE A 24 -0.21 0.69 -10.16
CA PHE A 24 0.00 -0.53 -10.95
C PHE A 24 1.26 -0.46 -11.81
N ARG A 25 1.81 -1.62 -12.14
CA ARG A 25 2.93 -1.80 -13.05
C ARG A 25 2.41 -1.84 -14.49
N ARG A 26 2.46 -0.70 -15.18
CA ARG A 26 1.97 -0.59 -16.57
C ARG A 26 2.79 -1.41 -17.57
N ASP A 27 4.00 -1.79 -17.21
CA ASP A 27 4.88 -2.68 -17.97
C ASP A 27 4.52 -4.17 -17.82
N ARG A 28 3.64 -4.51 -16.88
CA ARG A 28 3.21 -5.88 -16.58
C ARG A 28 1.72 -6.11 -16.73
N LEU A 29 0.91 -5.09 -16.45
CA LEU A 29 -0.54 -5.19 -16.38
C LEU A 29 -1.23 -4.05 -17.13
N ALA A 30 -2.42 -4.34 -17.67
CA ALA A 30 -3.34 -3.30 -18.13
C ALA A 30 -3.83 -2.45 -16.94
N ARG A 31 -4.23 -1.20 -17.22
CA ARG A 31 -4.78 -0.29 -16.21
C ARG A 31 -5.95 -0.95 -15.48
N PRO A 32 -5.92 -1.07 -14.15
CA PRO A 32 -7.02 -1.62 -13.37
C PRO A 32 -8.32 -0.83 -13.55
N ARG A 33 -9.43 -1.54 -13.66
CA ARG A 33 -10.77 -0.95 -13.68
C ARG A 33 -11.25 -0.76 -12.24
N THR A 34 -11.49 0.48 -11.85
CA THR A 34 -11.94 0.83 -10.49
C THR A 34 -12.48 2.27 -10.47
N SER A 35 -13.31 2.60 -9.50
CA SER A 35 -13.76 3.96 -9.21
C SER A 35 -12.71 4.81 -8.45
N ARG A 36 -11.57 4.21 -8.08
CA ARG A 36 -10.49 4.90 -7.39
C ARG A 36 -9.57 5.63 -8.37
N PRO A 37 -8.87 6.68 -7.92
CA PRO A 37 -7.77 7.23 -8.71
C PRO A 37 -6.72 6.15 -8.99
N VAL A 38 -6.32 6.02 -10.27
CA VAL A 38 -5.35 5.01 -10.71
C VAL A 38 -4.11 5.70 -11.26
N ARG A 39 -2.93 5.23 -10.84
CA ARG A 39 -1.63 5.75 -11.27
C ARG A 39 -0.65 4.62 -11.60
N ALA A 40 0.07 4.77 -12.70
CA ALA A 40 1.20 3.88 -12.99
C ALA A 40 2.38 4.16 -12.06
N ILE A 41 3.05 3.10 -11.62
CA ILE A 41 4.29 3.17 -10.83
C ILE A 41 5.44 3.56 -11.75
N GLY A 42 6.18 4.59 -11.36
CA GLY A 42 7.42 5.01 -12.02
C GLY A 42 8.67 4.46 -11.32
N PRO A 43 9.84 4.50 -11.98
CA PRO A 43 11.09 3.93 -11.45
C PRO A 43 11.60 4.62 -10.17
N GLU A 44 11.22 5.88 -9.97
CA GLU A 44 11.61 6.69 -8.81
C GLU A 44 10.51 6.79 -7.75
N ASP A 45 9.39 6.08 -7.94
CA ASP A 45 8.32 6.10 -6.96
C ASP A 45 8.70 5.25 -5.74
N ALA A 46 8.66 5.89 -4.58
CA ALA A 46 8.89 5.25 -3.28
C ALA A 46 7.93 5.79 -2.23
N TRP A 47 7.80 5.08 -1.12
CA TRP A 47 7.04 5.54 0.03
C TRP A 47 8.00 5.84 1.17
N CYS A 48 7.90 7.04 1.74
CA CYS A 48 8.78 7.45 2.85
C CYS A 48 8.29 6.81 4.15
N ASP A 49 9.09 5.93 4.72
CA ASP A 49 8.87 5.29 6.02
C ASP A 49 9.85 5.77 7.11
N ASP A 50 10.69 6.75 6.78
CA ASP A 50 11.54 7.44 7.75
C ASP A 50 10.71 8.41 8.60
N ALA A 51 10.47 8.05 9.86
CA ALA A 51 9.71 8.86 10.79
C ALA A 51 10.36 10.21 11.15
N THR A 52 11.64 10.43 10.79
CA THR A 52 12.34 11.72 10.98
C THR A 52 12.14 12.67 9.82
N ASP A 53 11.81 12.15 8.64
CA ASP A 53 11.54 12.95 7.43
C ASP A 53 10.16 13.62 7.52
N ARG A 54 10.08 14.89 7.07
CA ARG A 54 8.80 15.63 6.99
C ARG A 54 7.78 15.01 6.00
N ARG A 55 8.27 14.15 5.10
CA ARG A 55 7.46 13.42 4.11
C ARG A 55 7.03 12.04 4.60
N TYR A 56 7.30 11.70 5.87
CA TYR A 56 6.91 10.44 6.47
C TYR A 56 5.47 10.03 6.10
N ASN A 57 5.31 8.78 5.74
CA ASN A 57 4.07 8.17 5.26
C ASN A 57 3.48 8.88 4.02
N ARG A 58 4.35 9.28 3.09
CA ARG A 58 3.95 9.92 1.82
C ARG A 58 4.65 9.26 0.64
N LEU A 59 3.96 9.30 -0.52
CA LEU A 59 4.60 9.01 -1.80
C LEU A 59 5.64 10.07 -2.11
N ILE A 60 6.83 9.63 -2.47
CA ILE A 60 7.94 10.48 -2.92
C ILE A 60 8.40 10.06 -4.30
N ARG A 61 9.03 11.00 -5.04
CA ARG A 61 9.60 10.79 -6.37
C ARG A 61 11.06 11.19 -6.35
N ARG A 62 11.91 10.24 -6.06
CA ARG A 62 13.37 10.35 -6.16
C ARG A 62 13.96 8.95 -6.11
N PRO A 63 15.19 8.75 -6.55
CA PRO A 63 15.86 7.48 -6.32
C PRO A 63 15.71 7.06 -4.86
N PRO A 64 15.10 5.88 -4.58
CA PRO A 64 14.82 5.49 -3.21
C PRO A 64 16.10 5.20 -2.44
N GLY A 65 16.18 5.77 -1.24
CA GLY A 65 17.21 5.49 -0.26
C GLY A 65 16.91 4.22 0.58
N PRO A 66 17.76 3.90 1.55
CA PRO A 66 17.59 2.70 2.38
C PRO A 66 16.38 2.74 3.32
N ALA A 67 15.90 3.94 3.68
CA ALA A 67 14.76 4.15 4.56
C ALA A 67 13.49 4.51 3.77
N GLU A 68 13.26 3.82 2.64
CA GLU A 68 12.12 4.12 1.76
C GLU A 68 11.64 2.85 1.07
N GLU A 69 10.34 2.61 1.14
CA GLU A 69 9.72 1.47 0.48
C GLU A 69 9.63 1.71 -1.04
N ARG A 70 10.47 1.03 -1.80
CA ARG A 70 10.46 1.10 -3.27
C ARG A 70 9.18 0.50 -3.83
N LEU A 71 8.43 1.27 -4.66
CA LEU A 71 7.21 0.75 -5.27
C LEU A 71 7.47 -0.07 -6.55
N MET A 72 8.50 0.28 -7.34
CA MET A 72 8.90 -0.50 -8.51
C MET A 72 9.82 -1.65 -8.11
N ARG A 73 9.21 -2.77 -7.72
CA ARG A 73 9.91 -3.98 -7.28
C ARG A 73 10.22 -4.93 -8.45
N THR A 74 11.21 -5.79 -8.26
CA THR A 74 11.54 -6.86 -9.22
C THR A 74 10.62 -8.07 -9.07
N ASP A 75 10.11 -8.34 -7.85
CA ASP A 75 9.07 -9.33 -7.62
C ASP A 75 7.67 -8.83 -8.05
N HIS A 76 6.65 -9.67 -7.92
CA HIS A 76 5.28 -9.37 -8.34
C HIS A 76 4.38 -8.80 -7.23
N LEU A 77 4.90 -8.56 -6.03
CA LEU A 77 4.09 -8.13 -4.89
C LEU A 77 3.38 -6.80 -5.13
N TYR A 78 4.05 -5.87 -5.82
CA TYR A 78 3.56 -4.52 -6.09
C TYR A 78 3.15 -4.30 -7.55
N ASP A 79 2.79 -5.38 -8.25
CA ASP A 79 2.20 -5.23 -9.59
C ASP A 79 0.88 -4.44 -9.54
N VAL A 80 0.12 -4.63 -8.44
CA VAL A 80 -1.01 -3.78 -8.03
C VAL A 80 -0.88 -3.47 -6.55
N ILE A 81 -1.01 -2.19 -6.20
CA ILE A 81 -1.07 -1.70 -4.82
C ILE A 81 -2.33 -0.86 -4.65
N VAL A 82 -3.07 -1.10 -3.59
CA VAL A 82 -4.10 -0.17 -3.10
C VAL A 82 -3.59 0.48 -1.83
N GLU A 83 -3.46 1.80 -1.85
CA GLU A 83 -3.11 2.59 -0.68
C GLU A 83 -4.25 2.55 0.33
N LEU A 84 -3.98 2.09 1.53
CA LEU A 84 -4.90 2.07 2.64
C LEU A 84 -4.70 3.31 3.52
N GLY A 85 -5.79 4.00 3.83
CA GLY A 85 -5.78 5.24 4.59
C GLY A 85 -5.48 5.00 6.06
N TRP A 86 -4.23 4.65 6.37
CA TRP A 86 -3.71 4.56 7.71
C TRP A 86 -2.73 5.69 7.98
N ASN A 87 -2.90 6.38 9.11
CA ASN A 87 -1.99 7.44 9.54
C ASN A 87 -1.70 8.49 8.45
N ASP A 88 -2.72 8.89 7.70
CA ASP A 88 -2.57 9.76 6.52
C ASP A 88 -3.24 11.15 6.69
N ALA A 89 -4.19 11.28 7.61
CA ALA A 89 -4.95 12.52 7.82
C ALA A 89 -5.39 12.70 9.29
N PRO A 90 -4.58 13.31 10.17
CA PRO A 90 -3.22 13.77 9.95
C PRO A 90 -2.17 12.68 10.10
N VAL A 91 -1.01 12.86 9.46
CA VAL A 91 0.15 11.99 9.69
C VAL A 91 0.75 12.27 11.07
N ARG A 92 0.99 11.20 11.81
CA ARG A 92 1.67 11.23 13.12
C ARG A 92 2.92 10.37 13.07
N ARG A 93 4.04 10.90 13.54
CA ARG A 93 5.32 10.18 13.57
C ARG A 93 5.22 8.89 14.37
N LEU A 94 5.90 7.84 13.94
CA LEU A 94 6.00 6.53 14.59
C LEU A 94 4.67 5.75 14.71
N LYS A 95 3.58 6.20 14.07
CA LYS A 95 2.29 5.51 14.10
C LYS A 95 2.10 4.51 12.95
N GLY A 96 3.15 4.21 12.23
CA GLY A 96 3.15 3.29 11.09
C GLY A 96 2.98 4.01 9.75
N SER A 97 3.61 3.45 8.73
CA SER A 97 3.63 3.94 7.35
C SER A 97 3.46 2.79 6.37
N ALA A 98 3.29 3.11 5.09
CA ALA A 98 3.27 2.15 3.99
C ALA A 98 2.30 0.97 4.20
N ILE A 99 1.11 1.23 4.72
CA ILE A 99 0.07 0.20 4.87
C ILE A 99 -0.68 0.08 3.55
N PHE A 100 -0.43 -1.01 2.85
CA PHE A 100 -0.97 -1.28 1.52
C PHE A 100 -1.79 -2.57 1.49
N TRP A 101 -2.61 -2.68 0.46
CA TRP A 101 -3.21 -3.91 0.00
C TRP A 101 -2.54 -4.29 -1.32
N HIS A 102 -1.84 -5.41 -1.38
CA HIS A 102 -0.99 -5.79 -2.49
C HIS A 102 -1.04 -7.29 -2.82
N GLY A 103 -0.26 -7.74 -3.79
CA GLY A 103 -0.15 -9.15 -4.16
C GLY A 103 0.50 -10.00 -3.07
N ALA A 104 -0.02 -11.20 -2.82
CA ALA A 104 0.58 -12.15 -1.89
C ALA A 104 1.78 -12.86 -2.52
N ARG A 105 2.73 -13.26 -1.68
CA ARG A 105 3.73 -14.28 -2.05
C ARG A 105 3.10 -15.65 -2.15
N ASP A 106 3.76 -16.56 -2.85
CA ASP A 106 3.39 -17.95 -2.83
C ASP A 106 3.34 -18.47 -1.38
N GLY A 107 2.30 -19.25 -1.08
CA GLY A 107 2.08 -19.76 0.28
C GLY A 107 1.57 -18.74 1.30
N PHE A 108 1.25 -17.51 0.89
CA PHE A 108 0.71 -16.46 1.77
C PHE A 108 1.58 -16.19 3.00
N THR A 109 2.90 -16.13 2.82
CA THR A 109 3.82 -15.78 3.91
C THR A 109 3.48 -14.41 4.50
N PRO A 110 3.69 -14.19 5.81
CA PRO A 110 3.38 -12.93 6.47
C PRO A 110 4.02 -11.70 5.81
N THR A 111 3.33 -10.58 5.87
CA THR A 111 3.81 -9.25 5.47
C THR A 111 4.32 -8.48 6.69
N ALA A 112 4.94 -7.33 6.46
CA ALA A 112 5.33 -6.40 7.52
C ALA A 112 4.18 -5.45 7.93
N GLY A 113 2.93 -5.93 7.87
CA GLY A 113 1.73 -5.17 8.28
C GLY A 113 0.76 -4.81 7.15
N CYS A 114 1.13 -5.06 5.90
CA CYS A 114 0.24 -4.91 4.75
C CYS A 114 -0.80 -6.04 4.67
N VAL A 115 -1.86 -5.82 3.89
CA VAL A 115 -2.83 -6.86 3.54
C VAL A 115 -2.47 -7.43 2.17
N ALA A 116 -2.49 -8.75 2.02
CA ALA A 116 -2.12 -9.39 0.77
C ALA A 116 -3.19 -10.37 0.28
N ILE A 117 -3.42 -10.38 -1.05
CA ILE A 117 -4.29 -11.34 -1.75
C ILE A 117 -3.60 -11.85 -3.01
N ARG A 118 -4.13 -12.88 -3.63
CA ARG A 118 -3.64 -13.32 -4.94
C ARG A 118 -3.77 -12.19 -5.95
N ILE A 119 -2.73 -11.93 -6.72
CA ILE A 119 -2.69 -10.81 -7.69
C ILE A 119 -3.86 -10.87 -8.69
N ALA A 120 -4.25 -12.07 -9.12
CA ALA A 120 -5.36 -12.28 -10.06
C ALA A 120 -6.74 -11.87 -9.50
N ASP A 121 -6.89 -11.81 -8.17
CA ASP A 121 -8.17 -11.44 -7.55
C ASP A 121 -8.42 -9.94 -7.58
N PHE A 122 -7.38 -9.11 -7.75
CA PHE A 122 -7.56 -7.66 -7.94
C PHE A 122 -8.44 -7.33 -9.15
N ALA A 123 -8.26 -8.02 -10.25
CA ALA A 123 -9.07 -7.80 -11.47
C ALA A 123 -10.57 -8.09 -11.25
N LYS A 124 -10.90 -8.96 -10.31
CA LYS A 124 -12.29 -9.29 -9.95
C LYS A 124 -12.87 -8.33 -8.91
N ILE A 125 -12.07 -7.90 -7.96
CA ILE A 125 -12.53 -7.13 -6.80
C ILE A 125 -12.59 -5.63 -7.10
N LEU A 126 -11.52 -5.04 -7.67
CA LEU A 126 -11.42 -3.60 -7.89
C LEU A 126 -12.60 -2.98 -8.66
N PRO A 127 -13.15 -3.61 -9.74
CA PRO A 127 -14.29 -3.05 -10.46
C PRO A 127 -15.60 -3.02 -9.66
N ARG A 128 -15.70 -3.85 -8.60
CA ARG A 128 -16.89 -3.99 -7.76
C ARG A 128 -16.89 -3.10 -6.52
N LEU A 129 -15.76 -2.43 -6.23
CA LEU A 129 -15.64 -1.58 -5.05
C LEU A 129 -16.47 -0.31 -5.22
N ALA A 130 -17.29 0.00 -4.21
CA ALA A 130 -18.01 1.26 -4.13
C ALA A 130 -17.04 2.43 -3.98
N ARG A 131 -17.48 3.64 -4.37
CA ARG A 131 -16.65 4.86 -4.33
C ARG A 131 -16.07 5.18 -2.95
N HIS A 132 -16.74 4.76 -1.88
CA HIS A 132 -16.33 5.02 -0.49
C HIS A 132 -16.02 3.73 0.26
N ALA A 133 -15.61 2.68 -0.47
CA ALA A 133 -15.25 1.41 0.16
C ALA A 133 -14.12 1.57 1.16
N VAL A 134 -14.23 0.83 2.28
CA VAL A 134 -13.22 0.75 3.32
C VAL A 134 -12.84 -0.72 3.53
N MET A 135 -11.61 -0.96 3.92
CA MET A 135 -11.16 -2.27 4.39
C MET A 135 -11.26 -2.29 5.92
N VAL A 136 -12.06 -3.21 6.45
CA VAL A 136 -12.20 -3.38 7.91
C VAL A 136 -11.27 -4.48 8.37
N VAL A 137 -10.31 -4.12 9.22
CA VAL A 137 -9.39 -5.05 9.90
C VAL A 137 -9.82 -5.19 11.35
N ARG A 138 -10.13 -6.43 11.78
CA ARG A 138 -10.66 -6.76 13.11
C ARG A 138 -9.76 -7.73 13.87
#